data_360df8e16e2333b795fbdea816ecb7e7
#
_entry.id   360df8e16e2333b795fbdea816ecb7e7
#
_cell.length_a   1.000
_cell.length_b   1.000
_cell.length_c   1.000
_cell.angle_alpha   90.00
_cell.angle_beta   90.00
_cell.angle_gamma   90.00
#
_symmetry.space_group_name_H-M   'P 1'
#
loop_
_entity.id
_entity.type
_entity.pdbx_description
1 polymer ?
#
loop_
_entity_poly.entity_id
_entity_poly.type
_entity_poly.pdbx_seq_one_letter_code
_entity_poly.pdbx_strand_id
1 'polypeptide(L)'
;IDIRHHLYLVLIDKNIFIRDILKELENNVIPLFNKKTNYDIIGKFYEEFSRYAGVANVKKGIVLTPSHITKLFNELVDFRTNDVIFDTCCGTGAFLISGMNKLVKEIESSNLTNKKERIETLKQNQLVGFENSSTMYSLAISNMLFRGDGKSRIYHVDAFSQKASDILQNLKKEGITPTIGFINPPYGGKDNNTNPTKKEIQFLESLLDNVSRFGVIIAPLSTYFKDDIIRNRILSK
;
A
#
# COMPACT_ATOMS: atom_id res chain seq x y z
N ILE A 1 23.53 1.63 5.56
CA ILE A 1 23.80 0.71 6.70
C ILE A 1 23.12 -0.60 6.33
N ASP A 2 23.93 -1.65 6.19
CA ASP A 2 23.42 -2.97 5.81
C ASP A 2 22.69 -3.55 7.00
N ILE A 3 21.35 -3.54 6.94
CA ILE A 3 20.44 -4.06 7.98
C ILE A 3 20.77 -5.53 8.29
N ARG A 4 21.28 -6.28 7.30
CA ARG A 4 21.75 -7.66 7.46
C ARG A 4 22.87 -7.77 8.48
N HIS A 5 23.80 -6.84 8.48
CA HIS A 5 24.94 -6.84 9.41
C HIS A 5 24.52 -6.55 10.85
N HIS A 6 23.54 -5.68 11.04
CA HIS A 6 23.05 -5.31 12.38
C HIS A 6 22.18 -6.41 13.04
N LEU A 7 21.31 -7.05 12.28
CA LEU A 7 20.53 -8.22 12.75
C LEU A 7 21.44 -9.43 13.06
N TYR A 8 22.49 -9.62 12.27
CA TYR A 8 23.48 -10.66 12.50
C TYR A 8 24.19 -10.50 13.85
N LEU A 9 24.64 -9.30 14.20
CA LEU A 9 25.41 -9.05 15.43
C LEU A 9 24.60 -9.14 16.71
N VAL A 10 23.30 -8.87 16.68
CA VAL A 10 22.45 -8.86 17.90
C VAL A 10 21.86 -10.24 18.25
N LEU A 11 21.73 -11.14 17.27
CA LEU A 11 20.99 -12.41 17.45
C LEU A 11 21.87 -13.68 17.42
N ILE A 12 23.14 -13.57 17.01
CA ILE A 12 23.97 -14.75 16.70
C ILE A 12 24.57 -15.45 17.92
N ASP A 13 24.78 -14.75 19.02
CA ASP A 13 25.64 -15.28 20.09
C ASP A 13 24.98 -16.29 21.03
N LYS A 14 23.66 -16.50 20.98
CA LYS A 14 22.99 -17.33 21.99
C LYS A 14 21.92 -18.32 21.51
N ASN A 15 21.58 -18.39 20.22
CA ASN A 15 20.51 -19.30 19.80
C ASN A 15 20.74 -19.91 18.40
N ILE A 16 21.19 -21.16 18.39
CA ILE A 16 21.44 -21.94 17.15
C ILE A 16 20.19 -22.01 16.27
N PHE A 17 19.01 -22.13 16.86
CA PHE A 17 17.73 -22.23 16.15
C PHE A 17 17.40 -20.95 15.35
N ILE A 18 17.60 -19.77 15.95
CA ILE A 18 17.37 -18.49 15.25
C ILE A 18 18.36 -18.31 14.10
N ARG A 19 19.62 -18.71 14.30
CA ARG A 19 20.65 -18.65 13.25
C ARG A 19 20.28 -19.52 12.04
N ASP A 20 19.75 -20.70 12.28
CA ASP A 20 19.38 -21.62 11.20
C ASP A 20 18.14 -21.11 10.46
N ILE A 21 17.13 -20.53 11.15
CA ILE A 21 16.01 -19.83 10.51
C ILE A 21 16.50 -18.67 9.65
N LEU A 22 17.43 -17.84 10.15
CA LEU A 22 17.96 -16.70 9.39
C LEU A 22 18.70 -17.16 8.14
N LYS A 23 19.47 -18.26 8.21
CA LYS A 23 20.15 -18.86 7.04
C LYS A 23 19.15 -19.38 6.01
N GLU A 24 18.08 -20.05 6.45
CA GLU A 24 17.01 -20.52 5.56
C GLU A 24 16.33 -19.34 4.85
N LEU A 25 16.02 -18.26 5.59
CA LEU A 25 15.46 -17.05 5.01
C LEU A 25 16.43 -16.40 4.01
N GLU A 26 17.71 -16.29 4.35
CA GLU A 26 18.74 -15.71 3.47
C GLU A 26 18.91 -16.50 2.18
N ASN A 27 18.95 -17.83 2.26
CA ASN A 27 19.19 -18.69 1.11
C ASN A 27 17.96 -18.91 0.22
N ASN A 28 16.77 -19.01 0.81
CA ASN A 28 15.59 -19.47 0.11
C ASN A 28 14.53 -18.37 -0.09
N VAL A 29 14.51 -17.33 0.75
CA VAL A 29 13.48 -16.28 0.72
C VAL A 29 14.02 -14.97 0.13
N ILE A 30 15.16 -14.48 0.60
CA ILE A 30 15.74 -13.21 0.12
C ILE A 30 15.96 -13.18 -1.40
N PRO A 31 16.46 -14.26 -2.06
CA PRO A 31 16.62 -14.27 -3.52
C PRO A 31 15.29 -14.10 -4.28
N LEU A 32 14.15 -14.45 -3.68
CA LEU A 32 12.84 -14.26 -4.29
C LEU A 32 12.42 -12.79 -4.32
N PHE A 33 12.86 -11.99 -3.36
CA PHE A 33 12.61 -10.53 -3.34
C PHE A 33 13.41 -9.79 -4.42
N ASN A 34 14.58 -10.31 -4.79
CA ASN A 34 15.41 -9.71 -5.83
C ASN A 34 14.89 -9.93 -7.25
N LYS A 35 13.96 -10.87 -7.45
CA LYS A 35 13.23 -11.00 -8.71
C LYS A 35 12.21 -9.85 -8.76
N LYS A 36 12.22 -9.07 -9.84
CA LYS A 36 11.22 -8.02 -10.14
C LYS A 36 9.82 -8.64 -10.25
N THR A 37 9.25 -9.07 -9.13
CA THR A 37 7.93 -9.69 -9.09
C THR A 37 6.89 -8.66 -8.69
N ASN A 38 5.78 -8.61 -9.43
CA ASN A 38 4.59 -7.83 -9.07
C ASN A 38 3.83 -8.45 -7.87
N TYR A 39 4.50 -9.26 -7.07
CA TYR A 39 3.90 -10.05 -6.01
C TYR A 39 4.15 -9.38 -4.66
N ASP A 40 3.08 -9.19 -3.88
CA ASP A 40 3.17 -8.86 -2.46
C ASP A 40 3.58 -10.12 -1.67
N ILE A 41 4.90 -10.39 -1.63
CA ILE A 41 5.45 -11.58 -0.98
C ILE A 41 5.22 -11.52 0.53
N ILE A 42 5.38 -10.34 1.14
CA ILE A 42 5.21 -10.19 2.60
C ILE A 42 3.75 -10.33 2.99
N GLY A 43 2.83 -9.73 2.24
CA GLY A 43 1.40 -9.92 2.47
C GLY A 43 0.99 -11.39 2.36
N LYS A 44 1.47 -12.09 1.32
CA LYS A 44 1.24 -13.53 1.15
C LYS A 44 1.81 -14.35 2.30
N PHE A 45 3.05 -14.07 2.71
CA PHE A 45 3.67 -14.74 3.85
C PHE A 45 2.86 -14.51 5.12
N TYR A 46 2.42 -13.28 5.39
CA TYR A 46 1.61 -12.95 6.54
C TYR A 46 0.25 -13.66 6.52
N GLU A 47 -0.41 -13.72 5.35
CA GLU A 47 -1.67 -14.44 5.16
C GLU A 47 -1.51 -15.93 5.51
N GLU A 48 -0.51 -16.58 4.91
CA GLU A 48 -0.22 -18.00 5.14
C GLU A 48 0.17 -18.27 6.59
N PHE A 49 1.07 -17.46 7.14
CA PHE A 49 1.48 -17.58 8.52
C PHE A 49 0.31 -17.42 9.50
N SER A 50 -0.55 -16.44 9.29
CA SER A 50 -1.73 -16.21 10.13
C SER A 50 -2.72 -17.37 10.07
N ARG A 51 -2.86 -17.98 8.88
CA ARG A 51 -3.69 -19.17 8.68
C ARG A 51 -3.14 -20.38 9.44
N TYR A 52 -1.83 -20.65 9.35
CA TYR A 52 -1.20 -21.80 10.00
C TYR A 52 -1.05 -21.63 11.53
N ALA A 53 -0.78 -20.42 11.99
CA ALA A 53 -0.61 -20.13 13.42
C ALA A 53 -1.93 -20.14 14.23
N GLY A 54 -3.07 -20.42 13.56
CA GLY A 54 -4.38 -20.38 14.21
C GLY A 54 -4.77 -18.98 14.71
N VAL A 55 -3.99 -17.96 14.34
CA VAL A 55 -4.26 -16.55 14.62
C VAL A 55 -5.33 -16.03 13.65
N ALA A 56 -6.03 -16.95 12.98
CA ALA A 56 -7.20 -16.70 12.11
C ALA A 56 -8.42 -16.09 12.84
N ASN A 57 -8.22 -15.54 14.02
CA ASN A 57 -8.97 -14.39 14.47
C ASN A 57 -8.51 -13.16 13.67
N VAL A 58 -8.69 -13.21 12.34
CA VAL A 58 -8.83 -12.01 11.50
C VAL A 58 -10.16 -11.34 11.93
N LYS A 59 -10.23 -11.08 13.22
CA LYS A 59 -11.19 -10.21 13.86
C LYS A 59 -10.84 -8.83 13.37
N LYS A 60 -11.36 -8.40 12.23
CA LYS A 60 -11.45 -6.98 11.84
C LYS A 60 -11.35 -6.74 10.33
N GLY A 61 -11.79 -7.70 9.50
CA GLY A 61 -12.01 -7.36 8.08
C GLY A 61 -10.74 -6.95 7.30
N ILE A 62 -9.55 -7.34 7.79
CA ILE A 62 -8.31 -7.12 7.03
C ILE A 62 -8.28 -8.16 5.92
N VAL A 63 -8.57 -7.73 4.72
CA VAL A 63 -8.48 -8.55 3.51
C VAL A 63 -7.29 -8.06 2.69
N LEU A 64 -6.27 -8.91 2.56
CA LEU A 64 -5.15 -8.61 1.67
C LEU A 64 -5.62 -8.59 0.22
N THR A 65 -5.17 -7.59 -0.53
CA THR A 65 -5.60 -7.42 -1.93
C THR A 65 -4.88 -8.43 -2.84
N PRO A 66 -5.62 -9.34 -3.50
CA PRO A 66 -5.00 -10.32 -4.40
C PRO A 66 -4.30 -9.65 -5.58
N SER A 67 -3.21 -10.27 -6.05
CA SER A 67 -2.37 -9.70 -7.13
C SER A 67 -3.10 -9.52 -8.47
N HIS A 68 -4.10 -10.34 -8.77
CA HIS A 68 -4.90 -10.16 -9.99
C HIS A 68 -5.77 -8.91 -9.93
N ILE A 69 -6.21 -8.50 -8.74
CA ILE A 69 -6.95 -7.27 -8.53
C ILE A 69 -6.04 -6.04 -8.68
N THR A 70 -4.84 -6.06 -8.09
CA THR A 70 -3.90 -4.93 -8.27
C THR A 70 -3.47 -4.77 -9.73
N LYS A 71 -3.35 -5.88 -10.47
CA LYS A 71 -3.10 -5.85 -11.92
C LYS A 71 -4.29 -5.26 -12.68
N LEU A 72 -5.52 -5.71 -12.36
CA LEU A 72 -6.73 -5.16 -12.97
C LEU A 72 -6.80 -3.64 -12.79
N PHE A 73 -6.53 -3.12 -11.59
CA PHE A 73 -6.54 -1.68 -11.33
C PHE A 73 -5.53 -0.92 -12.19
N ASN A 74 -4.34 -1.49 -12.39
CA ASN A 74 -3.34 -0.92 -13.28
C ASN A 74 -3.77 -0.89 -14.75
N GLU A 75 -4.62 -1.82 -15.19
CA GLU A 75 -5.12 -1.84 -16.58
C GLU A 75 -6.35 -0.93 -16.78
N LEU A 76 -7.04 -0.55 -15.70
CA LEU A 76 -8.17 0.39 -15.77
C LEU A 76 -7.75 1.86 -15.90
N VAL A 77 -6.46 2.16 -15.69
CA VAL A 77 -5.96 3.53 -15.60
C VAL A 77 -4.85 3.75 -16.62
N ASP A 78 -4.92 4.87 -17.34
CA ASP A 78 -3.84 5.34 -18.21
C ASP A 78 -2.76 6.02 -17.36
N PHE A 79 -1.64 5.33 -17.14
CA PHE A 79 -0.52 5.81 -16.34
C PHE A 79 0.36 6.79 -17.12
N ARG A 80 0.79 7.85 -16.43
CA ARG A 80 1.82 8.79 -16.90
C ARG A 80 3.03 8.69 -15.98
N THR A 81 4.22 8.90 -16.50
CA THR A 81 5.48 8.77 -15.74
C THR A 81 5.56 9.68 -14.51
N ASN A 82 4.76 10.76 -14.47
CA ASN A 82 4.70 11.71 -13.36
C ASN A 82 3.51 11.51 -12.40
N ASP A 83 2.72 10.44 -12.58
CA ASP A 83 1.62 10.16 -11.66
C ASP A 83 2.10 9.86 -10.24
N VAL A 84 1.34 10.33 -9.28
CA VAL A 84 1.50 10.03 -7.84
C VAL A 84 0.37 9.12 -7.42
N ILE A 85 0.72 7.92 -6.97
CA ILE A 85 -0.23 6.91 -6.52
C ILE A 85 -0.54 7.11 -5.04
N PHE A 86 -1.81 7.09 -4.69
CA PHE A 86 -2.29 7.26 -3.34
C PHE A 86 -3.20 6.11 -2.92
N ASP A 87 -2.96 5.59 -1.71
CA ASP A 87 -3.80 4.57 -1.09
C ASP A 87 -4.11 4.97 0.35
N THR A 88 -5.37 5.25 0.65
CA THR A 88 -5.83 5.72 1.97
C THR A 88 -5.96 4.61 3.02
N CYS A 89 -5.80 3.35 2.63
CA CYS A 89 -5.88 2.16 3.50
C CYS A 89 -4.95 1.06 2.98
N CYS A 90 -3.66 1.39 2.87
CA CYS A 90 -2.73 0.65 2.03
C CYS A 90 -2.39 -0.78 2.50
N GLY A 91 -2.77 -1.16 3.74
CA GLY A 91 -2.49 -2.49 4.25
C GLY A 91 -1.00 -2.81 4.18
N THR A 92 -0.64 -3.86 3.45
CA THR A 92 0.76 -4.27 3.19
C THR A 92 1.41 -3.51 2.02
N GLY A 93 0.71 -2.55 1.42
CA GLY A 93 1.20 -1.75 0.29
C GLY A 93 1.01 -2.39 -1.09
N ALA A 94 0.12 -3.37 -1.24
CA ALA A 94 -0.02 -4.13 -2.48
C ALA A 94 -0.33 -3.26 -3.72
N PHE A 95 -1.22 -2.27 -3.61
CA PHE A 95 -1.51 -1.33 -4.70
C PHE A 95 -0.32 -0.42 -5.00
N LEU A 96 0.36 0.10 -3.98
CA LEU A 96 1.54 0.96 -4.15
C LEU A 96 2.66 0.22 -4.87
N ILE A 97 2.92 -1.04 -4.49
CA ILE A 97 3.91 -1.90 -5.14
C ILE A 97 3.54 -2.18 -6.60
N SER A 98 2.28 -2.56 -6.84
CA SER A 98 1.80 -2.87 -8.19
C SER A 98 1.89 -1.64 -9.10
N GLY A 99 1.47 -0.49 -8.61
CA GLY A 99 1.56 0.78 -9.33
C GLY A 99 3.01 1.26 -9.54
N MET A 100 3.89 1.11 -8.53
CA MET A 100 5.33 1.36 -8.68
C MET A 100 5.91 0.56 -9.84
N ASN A 101 5.62 -0.75 -9.89
CA ASN A 101 6.12 -1.60 -10.96
C ASN A 101 5.58 -1.20 -12.34
N LYS A 102 4.32 -0.73 -12.43
CA LYS A 102 3.74 -0.20 -13.66
C LYS A 102 4.46 1.08 -14.08
N LEU A 103 4.64 2.05 -13.19
CA LEU A 103 5.35 3.30 -13.45
C LEU A 103 6.82 3.08 -13.85
N VAL A 104 7.51 2.13 -13.22
CA VAL A 104 8.89 1.76 -13.61
C VAL A 104 8.91 1.29 -15.06
N LYS A 105 7.97 0.43 -15.48
CA LYS A 105 7.87 -0.03 -16.87
C LYS A 105 7.57 1.13 -17.84
N GLU A 106 6.69 2.04 -17.47
CA GLU A 106 6.39 3.24 -18.29
C GLU A 106 7.65 4.13 -18.46
N ILE A 107 8.42 4.32 -17.37
CA ILE A 107 9.68 5.05 -17.43
C ILE A 107 10.72 4.30 -18.30
N GLU A 108 10.86 2.98 -18.11
CA GLU A 108 11.81 2.16 -18.88
C GLU A 108 11.47 2.14 -20.37
N SER A 109 10.20 2.17 -20.76
CA SER A 109 9.75 2.21 -22.15
C SER A 109 9.72 3.61 -22.78
N SER A 110 9.80 4.67 -21.96
CA SER A 110 9.78 6.05 -22.44
C SER A 110 11.09 6.46 -23.11
N ASN A 111 11.08 7.61 -23.82
CA ASN A 111 12.25 8.21 -24.45
C ASN A 111 13.10 9.07 -23.49
N LEU A 112 12.89 8.97 -22.18
CA LEU A 112 13.64 9.72 -21.18
C LEU A 112 15.11 9.26 -21.15
N THR A 113 16.03 10.21 -21.10
CA THR A 113 17.49 9.92 -21.01
C THR A 113 17.95 9.63 -19.59
N ASN A 114 17.24 10.16 -18.58
CA ASN A 114 17.59 10.06 -17.15
C ASN A 114 16.73 9.04 -16.39
N LYS A 115 16.47 7.88 -16.99
CA LYS A 115 15.55 6.85 -16.43
C LYS A 115 15.87 6.44 -15.00
N LYS A 116 17.16 6.29 -14.66
CA LYS A 116 17.59 5.89 -13.30
C LYS A 116 17.19 6.93 -12.26
N GLU A 117 17.50 8.19 -12.51
CA GLU A 117 17.11 9.31 -11.64
C GLU A 117 15.60 9.42 -11.51
N ARG A 118 14.89 9.20 -12.61
CA ARG A 118 13.42 9.25 -12.64
C ARG A 118 12.80 8.13 -11.80
N ILE A 119 13.36 6.91 -11.81
CA ILE A 119 12.94 5.79 -10.97
C ILE A 119 13.21 6.09 -9.48
N GLU A 120 14.35 6.70 -9.15
CA GLU A 120 14.62 7.12 -7.76
C GLU A 120 13.63 8.21 -7.29
N THR A 121 13.31 9.18 -8.14
CA THR A 121 12.30 10.21 -7.85
C THR A 121 10.91 9.58 -7.63
N LEU A 122 10.54 8.60 -8.47
CA LEU A 122 9.29 7.84 -8.32
C LEU A 122 9.22 7.21 -6.94
N LYS A 123 10.23 6.48 -6.53
CA LYS A 123 10.28 5.82 -5.23
C LYS A 123 10.22 6.79 -4.05
N GLN A 124 10.79 7.98 -4.18
CA GLN A 124 10.80 8.98 -3.12
C GLN A 124 9.49 9.77 -2.99
N ASN A 125 8.83 10.06 -4.12
CA ASN A 125 7.81 11.11 -4.19
C ASN A 125 6.48 10.70 -4.83
N GLN A 126 6.40 9.53 -5.46
CA GLN A 126 5.21 9.16 -6.24
C GLN A 126 4.38 8.02 -5.63
N LEU A 127 4.72 7.59 -4.43
CA LEU A 127 4.01 6.54 -3.71
C LEU A 127 3.61 7.08 -2.33
N VAL A 128 2.33 7.30 -2.11
CA VAL A 128 1.78 7.83 -0.86
C VAL A 128 0.78 6.83 -0.28
N GLY A 129 0.94 6.45 0.98
CA GLY A 129 0.06 5.50 1.64
C GLY A 129 -0.31 5.92 3.05
N PHE A 130 -1.57 5.69 3.44
CA PHE A 130 -2.05 5.79 4.81
C PHE A 130 -2.44 4.41 5.32
N GLU A 131 -2.08 4.11 6.56
CA GLU A 131 -2.46 2.87 7.22
C GLU A 131 -2.69 3.11 8.71
N ASN A 132 -3.83 2.69 9.22
CA ASN A 132 -4.22 2.90 10.61
C ASN A 132 -3.74 1.78 11.55
N SER A 133 -3.54 0.56 11.03
CA SER A 133 -3.02 -0.57 11.80
C SER A 133 -1.50 -0.52 11.88
N SER A 134 -0.95 -0.46 13.10
CA SER A 134 0.51 -0.48 13.32
C SER A 134 1.17 -1.73 12.72
N THR A 135 0.51 -2.89 12.80
CA THR A 135 1.01 -4.13 12.22
C THR A 135 1.08 -4.06 10.69
N MET A 136 -0.01 -3.63 10.04
CA MET A 136 -0.04 -3.49 8.57
C MET A 136 0.93 -2.43 8.09
N TYR A 137 1.02 -1.29 8.79
CA TYR A 137 2.00 -0.25 8.52
C TYR A 137 3.43 -0.79 8.55
N SER A 138 3.80 -1.57 9.59
CA SER A 138 5.14 -2.18 9.69
C SER A 138 5.41 -3.15 8.54
N LEU A 139 4.41 -3.94 8.13
CA LEU A 139 4.52 -4.84 7.00
C LEU A 139 4.67 -4.06 5.68
N ALA A 140 3.92 -2.97 5.50
CA ALA A 140 4.04 -2.11 4.32
C ALA A 140 5.44 -1.52 4.19
N ILE A 141 5.97 -0.93 5.26
CA ILE A 141 7.34 -0.39 5.29
C ILE A 141 8.37 -1.47 4.95
N SER A 142 8.27 -2.65 5.58
CA SER A 142 9.17 -3.78 5.29
C SER A 142 9.10 -4.21 3.83
N ASN A 143 7.88 -4.28 3.29
CA ASN A 143 7.64 -4.68 1.90
C ASN A 143 8.25 -3.69 0.89
N MET A 144 8.16 -2.39 1.17
CA MET A 144 8.78 -1.36 0.35
C MET A 144 10.31 -1.37 0.46
N LEU A 145 10.85 -1.54 1.67
CA LEU A 145 12.30 -1.66 1.91
C LEU A 145 12.92 -2.81 1.11
N PHE A 146 12.31 -4.01 1.14
CA PHE A 146 12.80 -5.17 0.39
C PHE A 146 12.79 -4.96 -1.13
N ARG A 147 12.01 -4.02 -1.64
CA ARG A 147 11.96 -3.67 -3.07
C ARG A 147 12.90 -2.53 -3.44
N GLY A 148 13.76 -2.15 -2.51
CA GLY A 148 14.71 -1.05 -2.70
C GLY A 148 14.04 0.32 -2.70
N ASP A 149 12.84 0.40 -2.13
CA ASP A 149 12.12 1.65 -1.89
C ASP A 149 12.06 1.92 -0.37
N GLY A 150 13.17 2.40 0.18
CA GLY A 150 13.24 2.78 1.59
C GLY A 150 12.80 4.22 1.88
N LYS A 151 12.19 4.90 0.91
CA LYS A 151 11.86 6.33 0.99
C LYS A 151 10.39 6.64 0.69
N SER A 152 9.55 5.63 0.45
CA SER A 152 8.12 5.84 0.21
C SER A 152 7.45 6.58 1.35
N ARG A 153 6.47 7.39 0.98
CA ARG A 153 5.70 8.23 1.90
C ARG A 153 4.50 7.47 2.45
N ILE A 154 4.79 6.45 3.26
CA ILE A 154 3.77 5.69 3.98
C ILE A 154 3.68 6.21 5.41
N TYR A 155 2.47 6.51 5.85
CA TYR A 155 2.21 7.13 7.14
C TYR A 155 1.30 6.26 8.00
N HIS A 156 1.68 6.06 9.27
CA HIS A 156 0.80 5.45 10.25
C HIS A 156 -0.22 6.49 10.74
N VAL A 157 -1.38 6.49 10.11
CA VAL A 157 -2.42 7.50 10.32
C VAL A 157 -3.80 6.99 9.91
N ASP A 158 -4.83 7.42 10.62
CA ASP A 158 -6.22 7.27 10.19
C ASP A 158 -6.50 8.28 9.05
N ALA A 159 -6.93 7.77 7.89
CA ALA A 159 -7.21 8.57 6.70
C ALA A 159 -8.25 9.68 6.90
N PHE A 160 -9.11 9.57 7.91
CA PHE A 160 -10.14 10.56 8.24
C PHE A 160 -9.73 11.54 9.37
N SER A 161 -8.50 11.44 9.85
CA SER A 161 -8.00 12.32 10.91
C SER A 161 -7.53 13.66 10.38
N GLN A 162 -7.51 14.69 11.26
CA GLN A 162 -6.90 15.98 10.94
C GLN A 162 -5.43 15.82 10.54
N LYS A 163 -4.69 14.91 11.21
CA LYS A 163 -3.30 14.60 10.88
C LYS A 163 -3.11 14.14 9.43
N ALA A 164 -4.05 13.35 8.89
CA ALA A 164 -4.02 12.92 7.48
C ALA A 164 -4.17 14.13 6.53
N SER A 165 -5.10 15.04 6.85
CA SER A 165 -5.29 16.27 6.09
C SER A 165 -4.05 17.16 6.11
N ASP A 166 -3.41 17.29 7.27
CA ASP A 166 -2.17 18.08 7.43
C ASP A 166 -1.01 17.47 6.63
N ILE A 167 -0.89 16.13 6.60
CA ILE A 167 0.10 15.42 5.77
C ILE A 167 -0.13 15.74 4.28
N LEU A 168 -1.37 15.62 3.79
CA LEU A 168 -1.67 15.91 2.38
C LEU A 168 -1.39 17.38 2.00
N GLN A 169 -1.70 18.32 2.88
CA GLN A 169 -1.37 19.73 2.67
C GLN A 169 0.15 19.96 2.61
N ASN A 170 0.92 19.29 3.46
CA ASN A 170 2.38 19.39 3.44
C ASN A 170 2.98 18.78 2.18
N LEU A 171 2.49 17.60 1.75
CA LEU A 171 2.89 16.99 0.48
C LEU A 171 2.62 17.92 -0.69
N LYS A 172 1.46 18.58 -0.72
CA LYS A 172 1.12 19.57 -1.75
C LYS A 172 2.09 20.75 -1.77
N LYS A 173 2.52 21.25 -0.60
CA LYS A 173 3.55 22.30 -0.52
C LYS A 173 4.91 21.83 -1.04
N GLU A 174 5.21 20.54 -0.93
CA GLU A 174 6.41 19.90 -1.50
C GLU A 174 6.28 19.59 -3.00
N GLY A 175 5.15 19.95 -3.64
CA GLY A 175 4.87 19.65 -5.06
C GLY A 175 4.39 18.22 -5.31
N ILE A 176 4.04 17.48 -4.27
CA ILE A 176 3.54 16.09 -4.35
C ILE A 176 2.03 16.12 -4.21
N THR A 177 1.34 15.97 -5.33
CA THR A 177 -0.13 15.92 -5.37
C THR A 177 -0.57 14.59 -5.94
N PRO A 178 -1.37 13.79 -5.21
CA PRO A 178 -1.90 12.54 -5.71
C PRO A 178 -2.70 12.71 -7.01
N THR A 179 -2.45 11.84 -7.97
CA THR A 179 -3.15 11.86 -9.26
C THR A 179 -4.00 10.62 -9.48
N ILE A 180 -3.56 9.47 -8.98
CA ILE A 180 -4.25 8.19 -9.08
C ILE A 180 -4.43 7.63 -7.66
N GLY A 181 -5.65 7.24 -7.34
CA GLY A 181 -5.97 6.58 -6.08
C GLY A 181 -6.46 5.16 -6.28
N PHE A 182 -5.89 4.22 -5.53
CA PHE A 182 -6.31 2.82 -5.50
C PHE A 182 -6.62 2.42 -4.07
N ILE A 183 -7.81 1.88 -3.80
CA ILE A 183 -8.19 1.47 -2.46
C ILE A 183 -8.96 0.14 -2.41
N ASN A 184 -8.66 -0.63 -1.38
CA ASN A 184 -9.45 -1.76 -0.90
C ASN A 184 -9.78 -1.49 0.57
N PRO A 185 -10.85 -0.72 0.87
CA PRO A 185 -11.16 -0.31 2.23
C PRO A 185 -11.65 -1.48 3.08
N PRO A 186 -11.59 -1.38 4.41
CA PRO A 186 -12.13 -2.41 5.28
C PRO A 186 -13.64 -2.56 5.08
N TYR A 187 -14.11 -3.82 4.99
CA TYR A 187 -15.52 -4.14 4.78
C TYR A 187 -16.25 -4.38 6.09
N GLY A 188 -17.55 -4.01 6.11
CA GLY A 188 -18.50 -4.56 7.06
C GLY A 188 -18.25 -4.22 8.52
N GLY A 189 -17.78 -3.03 8.83
CA GLY A 189 -17.79 -2.53 10.19
C GLY A 189 -19.20 -2.55 10.77
N LYS A 190 -19.45 -3.31 11.84
CA LYS A 190 -20.72 -3.22 12.57
C LYS A 190 -20.80 -1.82 13.16
N ASP A 191 -21.84 -1.08 12.78
CA ASP A 191 -22.25 0.17 13.44
C ASP A 191 -22.56 -0.14 14.90
N ASN A 192 -21.63 0.06 15.79
CA ASN A 192 -21.93 0.24 17.19
C ASN A 192 -22.29 1.72 17.34
N ASN A 193 -23.44 2.02 17.91
CA ASN A 193 -23.95 3.39 18.11
C ASN A 193 -22.96 4.36 18.81
N THR A 194 -21.87 3.84 19.38
CA THR A 194 -20.84 4.61 20.08
C THR A 194 -19.61 4.93 19.21
N ASN A 195 -19.44 4.25 18.05
CA ASN A 195 -18.30 4.50 17.16
C ASN A 195 -18.66 4.04 15.74
N PRO A 196 -19.33 4.89 14.94
CA PRO A 196 -19.73 4.52 13.59
C PRO A 196 -18.50 4.28 12.72
N THR A 197 -18.40 3.08 12.17
CA THR A 197 -17.35 2.73 11.20
C THR A 197 -17.62 3.44 9.89
N LYS A 198 -16.58 3.99 9.30
CA LYS A 198 -16.66 4.60 7.97
C LYS A 198 -17.04 3.54 6.94
N LYS A 199 -18.00 3.87 6.08
CA LYS A 199 -18.45 3.00 4.99
C LYS A 199 -17.53 3.13 3.78
N GLU A 200 -17.50 2.11 2.95
CA GLU A 200 -16.67 2.05 1.76
C GLU A 200 -16.87 3.28 0.84
N ILE A 201 -18.11 3.77 0.73
CA ILE A 201 -18.42 4.95 -0.08
C ILE A 201 -17.80 6.24 0.45
N GLN A 202 -17.61 6.36 1.78
CA GLN A 202 -16.91 7.50 2.39
C GLN A 202 -15.42 7.46 2.09
N PHE A 203 -14.82 6.27 2.02
CA PHE A 203 -13.44 6.12 1.56
C PHE A 203 -13.28 6.54 0.11
N LEU A 204 -14.21 6.16 -0.77
CA LEU A 204 -14.19 6.61 -2.17
C LEU A 204 -14.34 8.11 -2.28
N GLU A 205 -15.29 8.72 -1.56
CA GLU A 205 -15.46 10.17 -1.55
C GLU A 205 -14.18 10.89 -1.12
N SER A 206 -13.61 10.47 0.02
CA SER A 206 -12.34 11.01 0.51
C SER A 206 -11.19 10.82 -0.47
N LEU A 207 -11.13 9.67 -1.16
CA LEU A 207 -10.12 9.44 -2.18
C LEU A 207 -10.26 10.43 -3.33
N LEU A 208 -11.48 10.59 -3.88
CA LEU A 208 -11.76 11.47 -5.01
C LEU A 208 -11.52 12.94 -4.69
N ASP A 209 -11.67 13.36 -3.42
CA ASP A 209 -11.34 14.71 -2.97
C ASP A 209 -9.83 15.01 -3.00
N ASN A 210 -9.02 13.96 -2.98
CA ASN A 210 -7.57 14.07 -2.83
C ASN A 210 -6.77 13.62 -4.06
N VAL A 211 -7.43 13.12 -5.11
CA VAL A 211 -6.77 12.74 -6.37
C VAL A 211 -7.27 13.59 -7.52
N SER A 212 -6.42 13.84 -8.52
CA SER A 212 -6.76 14.76 -9.61
C SER A 212 -7.14 14.09 -10.93
N ARG A 213 -6.98 12.74 -11.04
CA ARG A 213 -7.24 12.02 -12.30
C ARG A 213 -8.16 10.83 -12.16
N PHE A 214 -7.78 9.85 -11.35
CA PHE A 214 -8.51 8.60 -11.22
C PHE A 214 -8.58 8.13 -9.76
N GLY A 215 -9.77 7.72 -9.32
CA GLY A 215 -9.98 6.98 -8.07
C GLY A 215 -10.65 5.64 -8.37
N VAL A 216 -10.02 4.54 -7.96
CA VAL A 216 -10.54 3.18 -8.18
C VAL A 216 -10.66 2.46 -6.85
N ILE A 217 -11.82 1.86 -6.59
CA ILE A 217 -12.15 1.18 -5.35
C ILE A 217 -12.65 -0.24 -5.61
N ILE A 218 -12.30 -1.16 -4.71
CA ILE A 218 -13.07 -2.39 -4.54
C ILE A 218 -14.13 -2.14 -3.48
N ALA A 219 -15.39 -2.38 -3.81
CA ALA A 219 -16.49 -2.28 -2.86
C ALA A 219 -17.59 -3.29 -3.20
N PRO A 220 -18.39 -3.73 -2.20
CA PRO A 220 -19.60 -4.47 -2.46
C PRO A 220 -20.56 -3.67 -3.36
N LEU A 221 -21.25 -4.35 -4.28
CA LEU A 221 -22.19 -3.70 -5.18
C LEU A 221 -23.24 -2.87 -4.43
N SER A 222 -23.65 -3.33 -3.25
CA SER A 222 -24.59 -2.62 -2.38
C SER A 222 -24.10 -1.25 -1.90
N THR A 223 -22.79 -0.98 -1.94
CA THR A 223 -22.20 0.31 -1.54
C THR A 223 -22.79 1.47 -2.36
N TYR A 224 -23.04 1.25 -3.64
CA TYR A 224 -23.55 2.29 -4.56
C TYR A 224 -25.05 2.55 -4.41
N PHE A 225 -25.79 1.69 -3.70
CA PHE A 225 -27.24 1.80 -3.57
C PHE A 225 -27.71 2.24 -2.19
N LYS A 226 -26.80 2.34 -1.21
CA LYS A 226 -27.19 2.59 0.20
C LYS A 226 -27.18 4.05 0.63
N ASP A 227 -26.49 4.93 -0.09
CA ASP A 227 -26.35 6.33 0.29
C ASP A 227 -26.43 7.24 -0.94
N ASP A 228 -27.66 7.70 -1.21
CA ASP A 228 -27.94 8.53 -2.38
C ASP A 228 -27.25 9.90 -2.32
N ILE A 229 -27.04 10.46 -1.14
CA ILE A 229 -26.43 11.78 -0.97
C ILE A 229 -24.95 11.72 -1.37
N ILE A 230 -24.21 10.74 -0.82
CA ILE A 230 -22.79 10.60 -1.13
C ILE A 230 -22.61 10.16 -2.59
N ARG A 231 -23.45 9.23 -3.07
CA ARG A 231 -23.42 8.81 -4.47
C ARG A 231 -23.60 9.99 -5.43
N ASN A 232 -24.56 10.86 -5.21
CA ASN A 232 -24.80 12.02 -6.06
C ASN A 232 -23.62 13.00 -6.02
N ARG A 233 -22.99 13.19 -4.84
CA ARG A 233 -21.77 13.99 -4.74
C ARG A 233 -20.58 13.39 -5.52
N ILE A 234 -20.43 12.07 -5.48
CA ILE A 234 -19.38 11.37 -6.25
C ILE A 234 -19.64 11.51 -7.75
N LEU A 235 -20.88 11.34 -8.21
CA LEU A 235 -21.24 11.46 -9.63
C LEU A 235 -21.16 12.90 -10.18
N SER A 236 -21.12 13.90 -9.31
CA SER A 236 -20.95 15.30 -9.68
C SER A 236 -19.50 15.78 -9.75
N LYS A 237 -18.54 14.94 -9.40
CA LYS A 237 -17.09 15.20 -9.45
C LYS A 237 -16.48 14.73 -10.75
#